data_82fb9f2b9cc13d1abbd7070581107dce
#
_entry.id   82fb9f2b9cc13d1abbd7070581107dce
#
_cell.length_a   1.000
_cell.length_b   1.000
_cell.length_c   1.000
_cell.angle_alpha   90.00
_cell.angle_beta   90.00
_cell.angle_gamma   90.00
#
_symmetry.space_group_name_H-M   'P 1'
#
loop_
_entity.id
_entity.type
_entity.pdbx_description
1 polymer ?
#
loop_
_entity_poly.entity_id
_entity_poly.type
_entity_poly.pdbx_seq_one_letter_code
_entity_poly.pdbx_strand_id
1 'polypeptide(L)'
;MNEIAKNGQKQNIRLLAVKALSDINRKGAYANIVLQDYISKYNLTDLDRRFFTELVYGVVRRRNYLDAIIVHFAKRPIKKLSSMVVEILRLGIYQIIYMDKVPESAAVNESVKLAKKLTRGLSGFVNAILRSVIREQDSIGIEDLAANDIEAISFIYNVPLWLINLWIREFGRDKTEDLCAWFNEQPKLTARINTILIDIPQCLTMLNEQGWAVTQDSNYEDIIYINSHRGSFEKSEAFIKGYITFMDKASMLVARLVNPQPGERILDCCAAPGGKSMYMATLMDNVGSLMSCDIHEHKIELMNSNADRLGASIVHTKVQDATKLPDSWNSYFDRVLVDAPCSGLGILQKKLDMRWRKQESILSELPPLQLAILERAAMTVKEKGYLIYSTCTLNYKENEEVVEAFLQKHKEFSIIPVADDFPLKSNSGMITTYPPTDDMDGFFMVKMQRIS
;
A
#
# COMPACT_ATOMS: atom_id res chain seq x y z
N MET A 1 6.57 4.31 36.17
CA MET A 1 5.32 4.31 36.97
C MET A 1 4.90 5.76 37.19
N ASN A 2 3.62 6.07 37.03
CA ASN A 2 2.94 7.35 37.27
C ASN A 2 2.99 8.40 36.15
N GLU A 3 2.12 8.17 35.15
CA GLU A 3 1.34 9.24 34.49
C GLU A 3 0.06 8.66 33.86
N ILE A 4 -0.55 7.71 34.57
CA ILE A 4 -1.90 7.18 34.26
C ILE A 4 -2.87 7.89 35.19
N ALA A 5 -3.91 8.45 34.62
CA ALA A 5 -5.05 9.09 35.25
C ALA A 5 -4.95 10.62 35.45
N LYS A 6 -5.20 11.39 34.40
CA LYS A 6 -5.94 12.64 34.53
C LYS A 6 -7.25 12.53 33.73
N ASN A 7 -8.25 12.25 34.52
CA ASN A 7 -9.66 12.19 34.21
C ASN A 7 -10.21 13.35 33.37
N GLY A 8 -11.14 13.07 32.43
CA GLY A 8 -12.31 13.92 32.15
C GLY A 8 -12.11 15.12 31.23
N GLN A 9 -10.91 15.44 30.76
CA GLN A 9 -10.76 16.48 29.73
C GLN A 9 -11.07 15.92 28.35
N LYS A 10 -12.18 16.38 27.78
CA LYS A 10 -12.54 16.11 26.37
C LYS A 10 -11.32 16.37 25.50
N GLN A 11 -10.79 15.30 24.90
CA GLN A 11 -9.56 15.38 24.09
C GLN A 11 -9.78 16.31 22.90
N ASN A 12 -8.84 17.21 22.64
CA ASN A 12 -8.91 18.04 21.44
C ASN A 12 -8.46 17.24 20.23
N ILE A 13 -9.41 16.67 19.52
CA ILE A 13 -9.18 15.80 18.34
C ILE A 13 -8.38 16.53 17.24
N ARG A 14 -8.61 17.83 17.03
CA ARG A 14 -7.85 18.63 16.07
C ARG A 14 -6.38 18.77 16.45
N LEU A 15 -6.10 18.89 17.76
CA LEU A 15 -4.70 18.89 18.25
C LEU A 15 -4.02 17.55 17.98
N LEU A 16 -4.73 16.44 18.22
CA LEU A 16 -4.22 15.11 17.94
C LEU A 16 -3.96 14.95 16.43
N ALA A 17 -4.88 15.41 15.58
CA ALA A 17 -4.73 15.35 14.12
C ALA A 17 -3.51 16.13 13.63
N VAL A 18 -3.27 17.36 14.10
CA VAL A 18 -2.07 18.13 13.74
C VAL A 18 -0.79 17.43 14.18
N LYS A 19 -0.76 16.81 15.38
CA LYS A 19 0.39 16.05 15.84
C LYS A 19 0.61 14.79 14.99
N ALA A 20 -0.44 14.05 14.68
CA ALA A 20 -0.36 12.88 13.82
C ALA A 20 0.14 13.22 12.40
N LEU A 21 -0.38 14.30 11.80
CA LEU A 21 0.10 14.83 10.52
C LEU A 21 1.59 15.22 10.57
N SER A 22 2.02 15.85 11.68
CA SER A 22 3.43 16.16 11.89
C SER A 22 4.29 14.89 11.99
N ASP A 23 3.83 13.84 12.66
CA ASP A 23 4.55 12.55 12.74
C ASP A 23 4.64 11.85 11.38
N ILE A 24 3.55 11.85 10.61
CA ILE A 24 3.52 11.31 9.25
C ILE A 24 4.52 12.05 8.34
N ASN A 25 4.47 13.39 8.33
CA ASN A 25 5.21 14.21 7.37
C ASN A 25 6.67 14.46 7.74
N ARG A 26 7.03 14.47 9.03
CA ARG A 26 8.39 14.76 9.51
C ARG A 26 9.18 13.52 9.88
N LYS A 27 8.53 12.51 10.51
CA LYS A 27 9.19 11.28 10.95
C LYS A 27 9.10 10.18 9.88
N GLY A 28 8.34 10.41 8.82
CA GLY A 28 8.14 9.42 7.76
C GLY A 28 7.37 8.18 8.23
N ALA A 29 6.55 8.28 9.28
CA ALA A 29 5.73 7.17 9.75
C ALA A 29 4.54 6.90 8.81
N TYR A 30 4.10 5.65 8.69
CA TYR A 30 2.93 5.30 7.89
C TYR A 30 1.66 5.81 8.53
N ALA A 31 0.78 6.42 7.72
CA ALA A 31 -0.45 7.04 8.21
C ALA A 31 -1.35 6.08 8.97
N ASN A 32 -1.51 4.85 8.48
CA ASN A 32 -2.30 3.81 9.16
C ASN A 32 -1.71 3.43 10.52
N ILE A 33 -0.39 3.32 10.65
CA ILE A 33 0.28 3.00 11.92
C ILE A 33 0.10 4.15 12.90
N VAL A 34 0.37 5.39 12.48
CA VAL A 34 0.19 6.58 13.33
C VAL A 34 -1.25 6.70 13.80
N LEU A 35 -2.22 6.46 12.92
CA LEU A 35 -3.65 6.49 13.29
C LEU A 35 -3.99 5.46 14.35
N GLN A 36 -3.57 4.20 14.18
CA GLN A 36 -3.82 3.14 15.16
C GLN A 36 -3.18 3.45 16.51
N ASP A 37 -1.92 3.92 16.50
CA ASP A 37 -1.20 4.30 17.73
C ASP A 37 -1.93 5.41 18.49
N TYR A 38 -2.40 6.45 17.79
CA TYR A 38 -3.11 7.54 18.41
C TYR A 38 -4.49 7.11 18.92
N ILE A 39 -5.24 6.33 18.13
CA ILE A 39 -6.57 5.80 18.54
C ILE A 39 -6.44 4.97 19.82
N SER A 40 -5.48 4.05 19.85
CA SER A 40 -5.23 3.18 21.01
C SER A 40 -4.71 3.97 22.21
N LYS A 41 -3.69 4.81 22.02
CA LYS A 41 -3.05 5.58 23.08
C LYS A 41 -4.01 6.54 23.79
N TYR A 42 -4.92 7.14 23.03
CA TYR A 42 -5.85 8.13 23.57
C TYR A 42 -7.25 7.57 23.83
N ASN A 43 -7.46 6.27 23.62
CA ASN A 43 -8.73 5.56 23.82
C ASN A 43 -9.92 6.35 23.24
N LEU A 44 -9.86 6.70 21.97
CA LEU A 44 -10.85 7.55 21.32
C LEU A 44 -12.21 6.84 21.23
N THR A 45 -13.29 7.60 21.52
CA THR A 45 -14.66 7.11 21.27
C THR A 45 -14.88 6.86 19.77
N ASP A 46 -15.89 6.09 19.40
CA ASP A 46 -16.17 5.81 17.98
C ASP A 46 -16.41 7.08 17.16
N LEU A 47 -17.08 8.09 17.73
CA LEU A 47 -17.29 9.37 17.07
C LEU A 47 -15.98 10.14 16.89
N ASP A 48 -15.18 10.23 17.95
CA ASP A 48 -13.89 10.93 17.90
C ASP A 48 -12.91 10.21 17.00
N ARG A 49 -12.91 8.87 16.97
CA ARG A 49 -12.11 8.05 16.06
C ARG A 49 -12.44 8.36 14.59
N ARG A 50 -13.73 8.37 14.23
CA ARG A 50 -14.17 8.71 12.86
C ARG A 50 -13.73 10.13 12.47
N PHE A 51 -13.93 11.10 13.35
CA PHE A 51 -13.55 12.48 13.11
C PHE A 51 -12.02 12.64 13.00
N PHE A 52 -11.26 11.99 13.86
CA PHE A 52 -9.79 11.97 13.82
C PHE A 52 -9.27 11.36 12.51
N THR A 53 -9.81 10.20 12.13
CA THR A 53 -9.44 9.49 10.91
C THR A 53 -9.74 10.32 9.67
N GLU A 54 -10.93 10.94 9.61
CA GLU A 54 -11.32 11.83 8.51
C GLU A 54 -10.37 13.03 8.38
N LEU A 55 -10.04 13.69 9.49
CA LEU A 55 -9.11 14.83 9.48
C LEU A 55 -7.72 14.46 8.97
N VAL A 56 -7.19 13.32 9.43
CA VAL A 56 -5.81 12.92 9.07
C VAL A 56 -5.75 12.39 7.64
N TYR A 57 -6.61 11.42 7.27
CA TYR A 57 -6.61 10.87 5.91
C TYR A 57 -7.06 11.89 4.87
N GLY A 58 -8.02 12.75 5.20
CA GLY A 58 -8.48 13.80 4.31
C GLY A 58 -7.36 14.77 3.96
N VAL A 59 -6.59 15.24 4.95
CA VAL A 59 -5.43 16.11 4.71
C VAL A 59 -4.34 15.38 3.92
N VAL A 60 -4.01 14.12 4.25
CA VAL A 60 -3.01 13.33 3.52
C VAL A 60 -3.43 13.14 2.06
N ARG A 61 -4.70 12.81 1.83
CA ARG A 61 -5.26 12.59 0.48
C ARG A 61 -5.23 13.86 -0.38
N ARG A 62 -5.50 15.03 0.20
CA ARG A 62 -5.63 16.32 -0.51
C ARG A 62 -4.39 17.22 -0.41
N ARG A 63 -3.27 16.66 0.10
CA ARG A 63 -2.09 17.42 0.49
C ARG A 63 -1.59 18.37 -0.58
N ASN A 64 -1.50 17.95 -1.85
CA ASN A 64 -0.93 18.74 -2.93
C ASN A 64 -1.78 19.98 -3.22
N TYR A 65 -3.09 19.79 -3.31
CA TYR A 65 -4.03 20.90 -3.53
C TYR A 65 -4.06 21.86 -2.33
N LEU A 66 -4.07 21.34 -1.10
CA LEU A 66 -3.99 22.16 0.11
C LEU A 66 -2.70 22.99 0.15
N ASP A 67 -1.58 22.43 -0.28
CA ASP A 67 -0.30 23.14 -0.36
C ASP A 67 -0.33 24.25 -1.42
N ALA A 68 -0.94 24.00 -2.58
CA ALA A 68 -1.12 25.00 -3.61
C ALA A 68 -1.94 26.20 -3.11
N ILE A 69 -3.05 25.97 -2.41
CA ILE A 69 -3.86 27.00 -1.77
C ILE A 69 -3.01 27.78 -0.73
N ILE A 70 -2.27 27.08 0.12
CA ILE A 70 -1.40 27.76 1.11
C ILE A 70 -0.40 28.65 0.40
N VAL A 71 0.28 28.17 -0.65
CA VAL A 71 1.27 28.95 -1.40
C VAL A 71 0.63 30.17 -2.06
N HIS A 72 -0.55 30.00 -2.66
CA HIS A 72 -1.30 31.10 -3.30
C HIS A 72 -1.58 32.24 -2.33
N PHE A 73 -2.12 31.96 -1.14
CA PHE A 73 -2.43 33.01 -0.17
C PHE A 73 -1.23 33.49 0.65
N ALA A 74 -0.28 32.61 0.98
CA ALA A 74 0.90 32.99 1.73
C ALA A 74 1.93 33.76 0.90
N LYS A 75 1.83 33.67 -0.45
CA LYS A 75 2.83 34.22 -1.40
C LYS A 75 4.27 33.76 -1.06
N ARG A 76 4.41 32.56 -0.52
CA ARG A 76 5.69 31.97 -0.09
C ARG A 76 5.68 30.46 -0.33
N PRO A 77 6.79 29.88 -0.79
CA PRO A 77 6.91 28.42 -0.93
C PRO A 77 6.72 27.70 0.42
N ILE A 78 6.09 26.53 0.40
CA ILE A 78 5.85 25.69 1.59
C ILE A 78 7.14 25.47 2.42
N LYS A 79 8.28 25.24 1.77
CA LYS A 79 9.57 25.02 2.43
C LYS A 79 10.06 26.20 3.30
N LYS A 80 9.55 27.40 3.07
CA LYS A 80 9.87 28.61 3.86
C LYS A 80 8.91 28.86 5.02
N LEU A 81 7.85 28.06 5.15
CA LEU A 81 6.89 28.12 6.25
C LEU A 81 7.30 27.17 7.37
N SER A 82 6.94 27.52 8.61
CA SER A 82 7.08 26.57 9.73
C SER A 82 6.24 25.32 9.47
N SER A 83 6.85 24.15 9.62
CA SER A 83 6.16 22.86 9.38
C SER A 83 4.87 22.72 10.19
N MET A 84 4.88 23.16 11.46
CA MET A 84 3.69 23.10 12.30
C MET A 84 2.59 24.05 11.81
N VAL A 85 2.94 25.23 11.28
CA VAL A 85 1.99 26.16 10.66
C VAL A 85 1.37 25.52 9.41
N VAL A 86 2.18 24.86 8.60
CA VAL A 86 1.69 24.16 7.39
C VAL A 86 0.65 23.11 7.76
N GLU A 87 0.90 22.26 8.77
CA GLU A 87 -0.07 21.24 9.18
C GLU A 87 -1.37 21.85 9.74
N ILE A 88 -1.27 22.95 10.49
CA ILE A 88 -2.45 23.68 10.98
C ILE A 88 -3.24 24.29 9.83
N LEU A 89 -2.56 24.87 8.84
CA LEU A 89 -3.22 25.45 7.66
C LEU A 89 -3.88 24.37 6.79
N ARG A 90 -3.16 23.27 6.51
CA ARG A 90 -3.74 22.11 5.79
C ARG A 90 -5.00 21.62 6.47
N LEU A 91 -4.96 21.42 7.79
CA LEU A 91 -6.11 20.98 8.58
C LEU A 91 -7.27 21.98 8.55
N GLY A 92 -6.96 23.29 8.66
CA GLY A 92 -7.96 24.37 8.61
C GLY A 92 -8.63 24.46 7.25
N ILE A 93 -7.85 24.48 6.18
CA ILE A 93 -8.34 24.57 4.79
C ILE A 93 -9.15 23.30 4.45
N TYR A 94 -8.68 22.11 4.84
CA TYR A 94 -9.42 20.88 4.63
C TYR A 94 -10.83 20.94 5.25
N GLN A 95 -10.94 21.43 6.48
CA GLN A 95 -12.23 21.58 7.14
C GLN A 95 -13.13 22.59 6.46
N ILE A 96 -12.58 23.69 5.95
CA ILE A 96 -13.33 24.73 5.25
C ILE A 96 -13.88 24.19 3.92
N ILE A 97 -13.05 23.52 3.12
CA ILE A 97 -13.41 23.14 1.74
C ILE A 97 -14.16 21.79 1.66
N TYR A 98 -13.86 20.84 2.55
CA TYR A 98 -14.32 19.45 2.40
C TYR A 98 -15.22 18.93 3.53
N MET A 99 -15.49 19.75 4.54
CA MET A 99 -16.28 19.27 5.70
C MET A 99 -17.52 20.12 5.96
N ASP A 100 -18.59 19.92 5.17
CA ASP A 100 -19.84 20.66 5.22
C ASP A 100 -20.45 20.75 6.63
N LYS A 101 -20.22 19.73 7.48
CA LYS A 101 -20.71 19.69 8.85
C LYS A 101 -19.88 20.50 9.85
N VAL A 102 -18.76 21.08 9.41
CA VAL A 102 -17.89 21.92 10.23
C VAL A 102 -18.11 23.39 9.81
N PRO A 103 -18.70 24.24 10.66
CA PRO A 103 -18.81 25.66 10.33
C PRO A 103 -17.43 26.28 10.07
N GLU A 104 -17.30 27.05 9.01
CA GLU A 104 -16.04 27.73 8.63
C GLU A 104 -15.44 28.53 9.78
N SER A 105 -16.29 29.28 10.52
CA SER A 105 -15.87 30.04 11.69
C SER A 105 -15.26 29.17 12.78
N ALA A 106 -15.78 27.93 12.97
CA ALA A 106 -15.24 26.97 13.91
C ALA A 106 -13.88 26.43 13.43
N ALA A 107 -13.73 26.13 12.13
CA ALA A 107 -12.48 25.70 11.55
C ALA A 107 -11.36 26.74 11.76
N VAL A 108 -11.66 28.03 11.47
CA VAL A 108 -10.74 29.15 11.68
C VAL A 108 -10.39 29.30 13.17
N ASN A 109 -11.40 29.39 14.04
CA ASN A 109 -11.17 29.64 15.47
C ASN A 109 -10.33 28.55 16.12
N GLU A 110 -10.62 27.28 15.84
CA GLU A 110 -9.87 26.16 16.38
C GLU A 110 -8.42 26.13 15.81
N SER A 111 -8.23 26.39 14.53
CA SER A 111 -6.88 26.49 13.91
C SER A 111 -6.07 27.63 14.54
N VAL A 112 -6.67 28.78 14.80
CA VAL A 112 -6.00 29.90 15.49
C VAL A 112 -5.63 29.55 16.92
N LYS A 113 -6.49 28.82 17.65
CA LYS A 113 -6.17 28.31 19.01
C LYS A 113 -4.99 27.34 18.97
N LEU A 114 -4.96 26.43 17.97
CA LEU A 114 -3.84 25.52 17.77
C LEU A 114 -2.53 26.29 17.47
N ALA A 115 -2.60 27.28 16.60
CA ALA A 115 -1.46 28.11 16.28
C ALA A 115 -0.93 28.89 17.51
N LYS A 116 -1.80 29.45 18.35
CA LYS A 116 -1.41 30.07 19.64
C LYS A 116 -0.69 29.09 20.55
N LYS A 117 -1.12 27.83 20.59
CA LYS A 117 -0.54 26.79 21.46
C LYS A 117 0.75 26.19 20.91
N LEU A 118 0.87 26.01 19.59
CA LEU A 118 1.92 25.20 18.96
C LEU A 118 2.98 26.04 18.24
N THR A 119 2.72 27.33 18.01
CA THR A 119 3.62 28.22 17.25
C THR A 119 3.82 29.53 17.98
N ARG A 120 5.04 30.13 17.89
CA ARG A 120 5.31 31.41 18.51
C ARG A 120 4.91 32.55 17.58
N GLY A 121 3.83 33.27 17.94
CA GLY A 121 3.46 34.53 17.27
C GLY A 121 2.81 34.39 15.87
N LEU A 122 2.57 33.16 15.38
CA LEU A 122 2.08 32.95 14.02
C LEU A 122 0.55 32.76 13.91
N SER A 123 -0.20 32.93 15.02
CA SER A 123 -1.66 32.79 15.03
C SER A 123 -2.38 33.83 14.16
N GLY A 124 -1.84 35.07 14.09
CA GLY A 124 -2.36 36.10 13.20
C GLY A 124 -2.20 35.74 11.72
N PHE A 125 -1.05 35.17 11.35
CA PHE A 125 -0.79 34.69 10.01
C PHE A 125 -1.77 33.54 9.62
N VAL A 126 -1.96 32.55 10.49
CA VAL A 126 -2.91 31.47 10.27
C VAL A 126 -4.34 32.02 10.08
N ASN A 127 -4.75 32.96 10.94
CA ASN A 127 -6.07 33.60 10.82
C ASN A 127 -6.25 34.35 9.49
N ALA A 128 -5.25 35.11 9.05
CA ALA A 128 -5.30 35.86 7.80
C ALA A 128 -5.44 34.91 6.60
N ILE A 129 -4.64 33.86 6.52
CA ILE A 129 -4.71 32.88 5.41
C ILE A 129 -6.08 32.20 5.38
N LEU A 130 -6.56 31.66 6.51
CA LEU A 130 -7.84 30.93 6.52
C LEU A 130 -9.04 31.83 6.19
N ARG A 131 -9.02 33.09 6.63
CA ARG A 131 -10.06 34.06 6.27
C ARG A 131 -10.02 34.44 4.77
N SER A 132 -8.82 34.51 4.17
CA SER A 132 -8.70 34.73 2.72
C SER A 132 -9.23 33.52 1.94
N VAL A 133 -8.95 32.28 2.41
CA VAL A 133 -9.54 31.08 1.80
C VAL A 133 -11.06 31.14 1.80
N ILE A 134 -11.71 31.44 2.94
CA ILE A 134 -13.19 31.54 3.03
C ILE A 134 -13.74 32.61 2.05
N ARG A 135 -13.06 33.74 1.94
CA ARG A 135 -13.54 34.85 1.08
C ARG A 135 -13.43 34.52 -0.41
N GLU A 136 -12.46 33.71 -0.80
CA GLU A 136 -12.09 33.55 -2.21
C GLU A 136 -12.24 32.08 -2.71
N GLN A 137 -12.66 31.11 -1.85
CA GLN A 137 -12.73 29.69 -2.22
C GLN A 137 -13.59 29.40 -3.45
N ASP A 138 -14.68 30.14 -3.64
CA ASP A 138 -15.62 29.96 -4.76
C ASP A 138 -15.13 30.62 -6.06
N SER A 139 -14.08 31.43 -5.99
CA SER A 139 -13.56 32.21 -7.13
C SER A 139 -12.19 31.70 -7.62
N ILE A 140 -11.53 30.84 -6.85
CA ILE A 140 -10.21 30.28 -7.23
C ILE A 140 -10.41 28.96 -7.96
N GLY A 141 -10.13 28.97 -9.26
CA GLY A 141 -10.03 27.75 -10.07
C GLY A 141 -8.68 27.05 -9.91
N ILE A 142 -8.60 25.82 -10.37
CA ILE A 142 -7.32 25.07 -10.42
C ILE A 142 -6.35 25.76 -11.36
N GLU A 143 -6.85 26.38 -12.43
CA GLU A 143 -6.10 27.19 -13.39
C GLU A 143 -5.39 28.39 -12.76
N ASP A 144 -5.92 28.94 -11.66
CA ASP A 144 -5.28 30.03 -10.92
C ASP A 144 -4.12 29.54 -10.04
N LEU A 145 -4.12 28.25 -9.73
CA LEU A 145 -3.13 27.62 -8.86
C LEU A 145 -2.03 26.90 -9.63
N ALA A 146 -2.34 26.37 -10.82
CA ALA A 146 -1.43 25.56 -11.63
C ALA A 146 -0.72 26.42 -12.68
N ALA A 147 0.58 26.17 -12.87
CA ALA A 147 1.36 26.84 -13.89
C ALA A 147 1.13 26.27 -15.32
N ASN A 148 0.60 25.06 -15.42
CA ASN A 148 0.30 24.36 -16.67
C ASN A 148 -0.67 23.18 -16.43
N ASP A 149 -1.15 22.58 -17.52
CA ASP A 149 -2.12 21.47 -17.50
C ASP A 149 -1.63 20.23 -16.71
N ILE A 150 -0.35 19.92 -16.77
CA ILE A 150 0.20 18.75 -16.03
C ILE A 150 0.19 19.01 -14.52
N GLU A 151 0.50 20.24 -14.12
CA GLU A 151 0.38 20.64 -12.71
C GLU A 151 -1.09 20.69 -12.26
N ALA A 152 -2.00 21.08 -13.14
CA ALA A 152 -3.43 21.01 -12.88
C ALA A 152 -3.89 19.57 -12.59
N ILE A 153 -3.48 18.59 -13.40
CA ILE A 153 -3.74 17.16 -13.15
C ILE A 153 -3.19 16.75 -11.77
N SER A 154 -1.98 17.19 -11.42
CA SER A 154 -1.36 16.91 -10.12
C SER A 154 -2.22 17.46 -8.95
N PHE A 155 -2.85 18.60 -9.10
CA PHE A 155 -3.73 19.16 -8.06
C PHE A 155 -5.11 18.50 -8.04
N ILE A 156 -5.72 18.23 -9.20
CA ILE A 156 -7.04 17.57 -9.31
C ILE A 156 -7.01 16.22 -8.60
N TYR A 157 -6.01 15.40 -8.94
CA TYR A 157 -5.90 14.03 -8.43
C TYR A 157 -5.03 13.90 -7.17
N ASN A 158 -4.41 14.98 -6.72
CA ASN A 158 -3.52 14.99 -5.57
C ASN A 158 -2.40 13.92 -5.66
N VAL A 159 -1.70 13.92 -6.79
CA VAL A 159 -0.57 13.06 -7.09
C VAL A 159 0.66 13.95 -7.31
N PRO A 160 1.87 13.58 -6.81
CA PRO A 160 3.08 14.37 -7.04
C PRO A 160 3.38 14.58 -8.53
N LEU A 161 3.81 15.78 -8.90
CA LEU A 161 4.06 16.16 -10.30
C LEU A 161 5.06 15.24 -10.99
N TRP A 162 6.12 14.80 -10.31
CA TRP A 162 7.09 13.85 -10.87
C TRP A 162 6.47 12.52 -11.26
N LEU A 163 5.46 12.06 -10.49
CA LEU A 163 4.76 10.80 -10.72
C LEU A 163 3.78 10.93 -11.91
N ILE A 164 3.09 12.06 -12.03
CA ILE A 164 2.28 12.38 -13.22
C ILE A 164 3.17 12.36 -14.48
N ASN A 165 4.33 13.03 -14.43
CA ASN A 165 5.27 13.04 -15.55
C ASN A 165 5.81 11.64 -15.90
N LEU A 166 6.05 10.79 -14.91
CA LEU A 166 6.44 9.39 -15.13
C LEU A 166 5.34 8.64 -15.89
N TRP A 167 4.12 8.67 -15.38
CA TRP A 167 3.03 7.90 -15.97
C TRP A 167 2.58 8.42 -17.34
N ILE A 168 2.63 9.74 -17.58
CA ILE A 168 2.37 10.28 -18.93
C ILE A 168 3.39 9.75 -19.95
N ARG A 169 4.65 9.60 -19.56
CA ARG A 169 5.69 9.02 -20.44
C ARG A 169 5.46 7.53 -20.71
N GLU A 170 4.98 6.78 -19.72
CA GLU A 170 4.79 5.32 -19.82
C GLU A 170 3.46 4.93 -20.45
N PHE A 171 2.37 5.63 -20.12
CA PHE A 171 1.01 5.24 -20.46
C PHE A 171 0.27 6.24 -21.36
N GLY A 172 0.79 7.46 -21.51
CA GLY A 172 0.07 8.58 -22.11
C GLY A 172 -0.85 9.29 -21.13
N ARG A 173 -1.40 10.44 -21.56
CA ARG A 173 -2.19 11.34 -20.71
C ARG A 173 -3.47 10.68 -20.19
N ASP A 174 -4.31 10.19 -21.11
CA ASP A 174 -5.65 9.67 -20.77
C ASP A 174 -5.57 8.53 -19.75
N LYS A 175 -4.71 7.55 -20.00
CA LYS A 175 -4.47 6.45 -19.03
C LYS A 175 -3.91 6.95 -17.70
N THR A 176 -3.08 7.99 -17.71
CA THR A 176 -2.56 8.57 -16.46
C THR A 176 -3.67 9.19 -15.64
N GLU A 177 -4.61 9.91 -16.26
CA GLU A 177 -5.75 10.50 -15.58
C GLU A 177 -6.68 9.42 -15.02
N ASP A 178 -6.99 8.36 -15.80
CA ASP A 178 -7.76 7.19 -15.34
C ASP A 178 -7.10 6.52 -14.12
N LEU A 179 -5.78 6.30 -14.18
CA LEU A 179 -5.01 5.72 -13.08
C LEU A 179 -5.05 6.59 -11.82
N CYS A 180 -4.91 7.89 -11.98
CA CYS A 180 -4.99 8.85 -10.88
C CYS A 180 -6.39 8.90 -10.25
N ALA A 181 -7.45 8.85 -11.07
CA ALA A 181 -8.84 8.78 -10.63
C ALA A 181 -9.04 7.50 -9.80
N TRP A 182 -8.66 6.35 -10.32
CA TRP A 182 -8.78 5.07 -9.64
C TRP A 182 -8.04 5.04 -8.29
N PHE A 183 -6.82 5.61 -8.19
CA PHE A 183 -6.10 5.70 -6.92
C PHE A 183 -6.77 6.60 -5.88
N ASN A 184 -7.75 7.42 -6.26
CA ASN A 184 -8.52 8.24 -5.34
C ASN A 184 -9.87 7.62 -4.94
N GLU A 185 -10.29 6.54 -5.59
CA GLU A 185 -11.47 5.79 -5.20
C GLU A 185 -11.25 5.00 -3.90
N GLN A 186 -12.34 4.55 -3.32
CA GLN A 186 -12.27 3.68 -2.14
C GLN A 186 -11.83 2.27 -2.59
N PRO A 187 -10.75 1.71 -1.97
CA PRO A 187 -10.28 0.38 -2.35
C PRO A 187 -11.32 -0.70 -2.05
N LYS A 188 -11.49 -1.63 -2.97
CA LYS A 188 -12.25 -2.85 -2.72
C LYS A 188 -11.53 -3.70 -1.68
N LEU A 189 -12.28 -4.25 -0.76
CA LEU A 189 -11.75 -5.13 0.25
C LEU A 189 -11.82 -6.57 -0.26
N THR A 190 -10.64 -7.17 -0.44
CA THR A 190 -10.50 -8.55 -0.90
C THR A 190 -9.87 -9.42 0.19
N ALA A 191 -10.29 -10.67 0.23
CA ALA A 191 -9.72 -11.68 1.11
C ALA A 191 -9.65 -13.03 0.38
N ARG A 192 -8.84 -13.93 0.89
CA ARG A 192 -8.85 -15.33 0.50
C ARG A 192 -9.40 -16.20 1.63
N ILE A 193 -10.10 -17.25 1.28
CA ILE A 193 -10.50 -18.33 2.19
C ILE A 193 -9.30 -19.25 2.36
N ASN A 194 -9.04 -19.67 3.58
CA ASN A 194 -7.94 -20.56 3.92
C ASN A 194 -8.41 -22.01 3.96
N THR A 195 -8.28 -22.70 2.85
CA THR A 195 -8.75 -24.09 2.70
C THR A 195 -7.95 -25.12 3.48
N ILE A 196 -6.85 -24.73 4.15
CA ILE A 196 -6.19 -25.59 5.15
C ILE A 196 -7.09 -25.80 6.39
N LEU A 197 -7.88 -24.79 6.77
CA LEU A 197 -8.61 -24.79 8.04
C LEU A 197 -10.14 -24.92 7.88
N ILE A 198 -10.70 -24.57 6.74
CA ILE A 198 -12.13 -24.58 6.49
C ILE A 198 -12.41 -24.78 5.00
N ASP A 199 -13.46 -25.53 4.65
CA ASP A 199 -13.90 -25.59 3.26
C ASP A 199 -14.66 -24.32 2.84
N ILE A 200 -14.67 -24.04 1.53
CA ILE A 200 -15.23 -22.81 0.98
C ILE A 200 -16.72 -22.64 1.31
N PRO A 201 -17.61 -23.63 1.09
CA PRO A 201 -19.03 -23.51 1.41
C PRO A 201 -19.29 -23.23 2.90
N GLN A 202 -18.58 -23.90 3.80
CA GLN A 202 -18.70 -23.66 5.25
C GLN A 202 -18.27 -22.23 5.62
N CYS A 203 -17.15 -21.76 5.06
CA CYS A 203 -16.68 -20.40 5.28
C CYS A 203 -17.71 -19.35 4.83
N LEU A 204 -18.26 -19.51 3.61
CA LEU A 204 -19.26 -18.59 3.06
C LEU A 204 -20.53 -18.56 3.90
N THR A 205 -21.01 -19.73 4.35
CA THR A 205 -22.17 -19.83 5.26
C THR A 205 -21.92 -19.08 6.57
N MET A 206 -20.78 -19.34 7.21
CA MET A 206 -20.39 -18.68 8.46
C MET A 206 -20.27 -17.16 8.30
N LEU A 207 -19.66 -16.66 7.21
CA LEU A 207 -19.54 -15.22 6.95
C LEU A 207 -20.93 -14.58 6.80
N ASN A 208 -21.85 -15.23 6.07
CA ASN A 208 -23.22 -14.76 5.89
C ASN A 208 -23.97 -14.71 7.22
N GLU A 209 -23.88 -15.76 8.06
CA GLU A 209 -24.48 -15.80 9.41
C GLU A 209 -23.93 -14.68 10.33
N GLN A 210 -22.68 -14.30 10.16
CA GLN A 210 -22.05 -13.17 10.86
C GLN A 210 -22.44 -11.80 10.27
N GLY A 211 -23.29 -11.78 9.23
CA GLY A 211 -23.79 -10.57 8.59
C GLY A 211 -22.79 -9.91 7.64
N TRP A 212 -21.90 -10.71 7.04
CA TRP A 212 -21.02 -10.27 5.96
C TRP A 212 -21.70 -10.53 4.60
N ALA A 213 -21.64 -9.54 3.72
CA ALA A 213 -22.00 -9.75 2.32
C ALA A 213 -20.70 -9.89 1.52
N VAL A 214 -20.53 -11.07 0.92
CA VAL A 214 -19.34 -11.40 0.13
C VAL A 214 -19.74 -11.89 -1.27
N THR A 215 -18.86 -11.67 -2.24
CA THR A 215 -18.98 -12.19 -3.61
C THR A 215 -17.71 -12.96 -3.94
N GLN A 216 -17.83 -14.17 -4.49
CA GLN A 216 -16.67 -14.95 -4.94
C GLN A 216 -16.12 -14.38 -6.25
N ASP A 217 -14.82 -14.55 -6.45
CA ASP A 217 -14.18 -14.24 -7.74
C ASP A 217 -14.63 -15.24 -8.82
N SER A 218 -14.74 -14.76 -10.05
CA SER A 218 -15.22 -15.58 -11.18
C SER A 218 -14.23 -16.67 -11.63
N ASN A 219 -12.95 -16.53 -11.30
CA ASN A 219 -11.90 -17.46 -11.72
C ASN A 219 -11.41 -18.35 -10.57
N TYR A 220 -11.53 -17.88 -9.31
CA TYR A 220 -11.00 -18.57 -8.14
C TYR A 220 -11.98 -18.50 -6.98
N GLU A 221 -12.59 -19.61 -6.64
CA GLU A 221 -13.64 -19.71 -5.61
C GLU A 221 -13.15 -19.34 -4.19
N ASP A 222 -11.86 -19.49 -3.91
CA ASP A 222 -11.24 -19.14 -2.63
C ASP A 222 -10.93 -17.65 -2.49
N ILE A 223 -11.11 -16.85 -3.55
CA ILE A 223 -10.97 -15.39 -3.54
C ILE A 223 -12.36 -14.76 -3.39
N ILE A 224 -12.49 -13.87 -2.40
CA ILE A 224 -13.75 -13.19 -2.10
C ILE A 224 -13.59 -11.67 -2.04
N TYR A 225 -14.61 -10.97 -2.53
CA TYR A 225 -14.80 -9.53 -2.35
C TYR A 225 -15.75 -9.30 -1.19
N ILE A 226 -15.39 -8.43 -0.25
CA ILE A 226 -16.21 -8.10 0.90
C ILE A 226 -16.97 -6.80 0.60
N ASN A 227 -18.25 -6.93 0.28
CA ASN A 227 -19.12 -5.81 -0.08
C ASN A 227 -19.61 -5.03 1.16
N SER A 228 -19.89 -5.75 2.24
CA SER A 228 -20.21 -5.15 3.54
C SER A 228 -19.94 -6.13 4.68
N HIS A 229 -19.74 -5.58 5.87
CA HIS A 229 -19.50 -6.36 7.09
C HIS A 229 -19.97 -5.60 8.32
N ARG A 230 -20.17 -6.31 9.43
CA ARG A 230 -20.45 -5.74 10.74
C ARG A 230 -19.24 -5.85 11.67
N GLY A 231 -18.94 -4.79 12.38
CA GLY A 231 -17.87 -4.77 13.39
C GLY A 231 -16.46 -4.58 12.82
N SER A 232 -15.45 -4.93 13.61
CA SER A 232 -14.03 -4.88 13.22
C SER A 232 -13.60 -6.20 12.60
N PHE A 233 -12.91 -6.15 11.47
CA PHE A 233 -12.35 -7.33 10.80
C PHE A 233 -11.43 -8.14 11.71
N GLU A 234 -10.51 -7.46 12.40
CA GLU A 234 -9.50 -8.07 13.26
C GLU A 234 -10.10 -8.80 14.47
N LYS A 235 -11.35 -8.43 14.83
CA LYS A 235 -12.11 -9.04 15.94
C LYS A 235 -13.12 -10.09 15.46
N SER A 236 -13.24 -10.31 14.15
CA SER A 236 -14.14 -11.32 13.62
C SER A 236 -13.60 -12.72 13.87
N GLU A 237 -14.50 -13.65 14.11
CA GLU A 237 -14.16 -15.07 14.30
C GLU A 237 -13.43 -15.62 13.06
N ALA A 238 -13.88 -15.26 11.86
CA ALA A 238 -13.28 -15.69 10.62
C ALA A 238 -11.80 -15.30 10.51
N PHE A 239 -11.44 -14.08 10.96
CA PHE A 239 -10.05 -13.62 10.95
C PHE A 239 -9.24 -14.26 12.09
N ILE A 240 -9.75 -14.26 13.30
CA ILE A 240 -9.04 -14.79 14.49
C ILE A 240 -8.72 -16.27 14.31
N LYS A 241 -9.67 -17.06 13.81
CA LYS A 241 -9.48 -18.50 13.54
C LYS A 241 -8.66 -18.80 12.27
N GLY A 242 -8.24 -17.78 11.55
CA GLY A 242 -7.43 -17.96 10.34
C GLY A 242 -8.21 -18.49 9.13
N TYR A 243 -9.53 -18.45 9.15
CA TYR A 243 -10.38 -18.92 8.03
C TYR A 243 -10.32 -18.01 6.82
N ILE A 244 -10.07 -16.72 7.05
CA ILE A 244 -9.83 -15.74 5.98
C ILE A 244 -8.57 -14.92 6.23
N THR A 245 -8.00 -14.42 5.14
CA THR A 245 -6.87 -13.48 5.17
C THR A 245 -7.09 -12.39 4.13
N PHE A 246 -6.96 -11.13 4.57
CA PHE A 246 -7.04 -9.98 3.67
C PHE A 246 -5.78 -9.91 2.81
N MET A 247 -5.99 -9.88 1.52
CA MET A 247 -4.92 -9.80 0.53
C MET A 247 -5.48 -9.21 -0.76
N ASP A 248 -4.68 -8.41 -1.48
CA ASP A 248 -5.10 -7.93 -2.79
C ASP A 248 -5.12 -9.04 -3.83
N LYS A 249 -6.07 -8.97 -4.78
CA LYS A 249 -6.20 -9.96 -5.84
C LYS A 249 -4.92 -10.08 -6.68
N ALA A 250 -4.28 -8.98 -7.06
CA ALA A 250 -3.03 -9.02 -7.83
C ALA A 250 -1.91 -9.77 -7.07
N SER A 251 -1.81 -9.54 -5.75
CA SER A 251 -0.88 -10.26 -4.88
C SER A 251 -1.20 -11.77 -4.80
N MET A 252 -2.50 -12.14 -4.79
CA MET A 252 -2.95 -13.55 -4.86
C MET A 252 -2.58 -14.18 -6.20
N LEU A 253 -2.74 -13.45 -7.30
CA LEU A 253 -2.37 -13.92 -8.63
C LEU A 253 -0.86 -14.20 -8.78
N VAL A 254 0.00 -13.47 -8.08
CA VAL A 254 1.44 -13.80 -8.03
C VAL A 254 1.65 -15.20 -7.45
N ALA A 255 1.01 -15.53 -6.30
CA ALA A 255 1.12 -16.87 -5.71
C ALA A 255 0.55 -17.96 -6.64
N ARG A 256 -0.54 -17.66 -7.35
CA ARG A 256 -1.13 -18.54 -8.38
C ARG A 256 -0.19 -18.73 -9.58
N LEU A 257 0.53 -17.68 -10.02
CA LEU A 257 1.51 -17.78 -11.11
C LEU A 257 2.71 -18.65 -10.73
N VAL A 258 3.11 -18.65 -9.44
CA VAL A 258 4.10 -19.64 -8.96
C VAL A 258 3.60 -21.04 -9.26
N ASN A 259 2.30 -21.32 -9.13
CA ASN A 259 1.65 -22.61 -9.34
C ASN A 259 2.35 -23.73 -8.55
N PRO A 260 2.48 -23.56 -7.20
CA PRO A 260 3.20 -24.49 -6.36
C PRO A 260 2.49 -25.85 -6.31
N GLN A 261 3.23 -26.94 -6.23
CA GLN A 261 2.66 -28.30 -6.16
C GLN A 261 2.94 -28.93 -4.79
N PRO A 262 2.01 -29.74 -4.26
CA PRO A 262 2.26 -30.51 -3.04
C PRO A 262 3.56 -31.30 -3.13
N GLY A 263 4.36 -31.26 -2.05
CA GLY A 263 5.65 -31.94 -1.95
C GLY A 263 6.86 -31.19 -2.50
N GLU A 264 6.67 -30.06 -3.19
CA GLU A 264 7.78 -29.22 -3.69
C GLU A 264 8.51 -28.48 -2.56
N ARG A 265 9.74 -28.09 -2.85
CA ARG A 265 10.56 -27.16 -2.04
C ARG A 265 10.53 -25.78 -2.70
N ILE A 266 10.00 -24.79 -1.99
CA ILE A 266 9.82 -23.42 -2.50
C ILE A 266 10.62 -22.45 -1.66
N LEU A 267 11.19 -21.43 -2.31
CA LEU A 267 11.81 -20.28 -1.67
C LEU A 267 11.03 -19.01 -2.01
N ASP A 268 10.67 -18.24 -0.99
CA ASP A 268 10.17 -16.86 -1.11
C ASP A 268 11.25 -15.93 -0.53
N CYS A 269 11.96 -15.21 -1.41
CA CYS A 269 13.16 -14.46 -1.05
C CYS A 269 12.90 -13.18 -0.26
N CYS A 270 11.72 -12.57 -0.44
CA CYS A 270 11.34 -11.27 0.14
C CYS A 270 9.91 -11.35 0.70
N ALA A 271 9.67 -12.34 1.57
CA ALA A 271 8.34 -12.85 1.88
C ALA A 271 7.45 -11.91 2.71
N ALA A 272 8.02 -11.03 3.54
CA ALA A 272 7.25 -10.29 4.53
C ALA A 272 6.20 -9.34 3.93
N PRO A 273 4.98 -9.30 4.47
CA PRO A 273 4.52 -9.89 5.74
C PRO A 273 4.04 -11.35 5.67
N GLY A 274 4.31 -12.09 4.61
CA GLY A 274 4.03 -13.52 4.48
C GLY A 274 2.77 -13.89 3.70
N GLY A 275 2.02 -12.92 3.20
CA GLY A 275 0.73 -13.19 2.53
C GLY A 275 0.85 -14.18 1.37
N LYS A 276 1.84 -14.00 0.48
CA LYS A 276 2.11 -14.89 -0.67
C LYS A 276 2.58 -16.27 -0.20
N SER A 277 3.53 -16.32 0.76
CA SER A 277 4.02 -17.58 1.34
C SER A 277 2.88 -18.40 1.95
N MET A 278 2.01 -17.79 2.77
CA MET A 278 0.87 -18.48 3.39
C MET A 278 -0.15 -18.95 2.34
N TYR A 279 -0.32 -18.19 1.26
CA TYR A 279 -1.19 -18.61 0.18
C TYR A 279 -0.59 -19.76 -0.63
N MET A 280 0.72 -19.73 -0.91
CA MET A 280 1.42 -20.86 -1.54
C MET A 280 1.31 -22.13 -0.69
N ALA A 281 1.42 -22.04 0.65
CA ALA A 281 1.20 -23.19 1.54
C ALA A 281 -0.23 -23.75 1.41
N THR A 282 -1.25 -22.88 1.27
CA THR A 282 -2.62 -23.31 1.01
C THR A 282 -2.74 -24.03 -0.34
N LEU A 283 -2.12 -23.49 -1.40
CA LEU A 283 -2.14 -24.09 -2.75
C LEU A 283 -1.37 -25.43 -2.83
N MET A 284 -0.49 -25.70 -1.86
CA MET A 284 0.27 -26.95 -1.72
C MET A 284 -0.44 -27.96 -0.82
N ASP A 285 -1.67 -27.73 -0.42
CA ASP A 285 -2.37 -28.56 0.57
C ASP A 285 -1.57 -28.74 1.87
N ASN A 286 -0.74 -27.74 2.20
CA ASN A 286 0.17 -27.77 3.36
C ASN A 286 1.14 -28.97 3.37
N VAL A 287 1.55 -29.44 2.18
CA VAL A 287 2.47 -30.57 1.97
C VAL A 287 3.71 -30.10 1.20
N GLY A 288 4.90 -30.35 1.75
CA GLY A 288 6.17 -29.92 1.15
C GLY A 288 7.01 -29.08 2.11
N SER A 289 7.76 -28.11 1.57
CA SER A 289 8.57 -27.19 2.38
C SER A 289 8.65 -25.82 1.71
N LEU A 290 8.32 -24.76 2.44
CA LEU A 290 8.38 -23.38 1.95
C LEU A 290 9.28 -22.55 2.85
N MET A 291 10.45 -22.14 2.35
CA MET A 291 11.39 -21.25 3.04
C MET A 291 11.02 -19.79 2.71
N SER A 292 10.68 -19.02 3.73
CA SER A 292 10.24 -17.60 3.60
C SER A 292 11.26 -16.70 4.27
N CYS A 293 11.90 -15.84 3.48
CA CYS A 293 13.00 -14.97 3.92
C CYS A 293 12.58 -13.50 3.94
N ASP A 294 13.10 -12.75 4.89
CA ASP A 294 13.14 -11.28 4.88
C ASP A 294 14.39 -10.80 5.61
N ILE A 295 14.90 -9.62 5.26
CA ILE A 295 16.08 -9.04 5.89
C ILE A 295 15.80 -8.51 7.30
N HIS A 296 14.55 -8.26 7.66
CA HIS A 296 14.13 -7.62 8.90
C HIS A 296 13.58 -8.63 9.92
N GLU A 297 14.24 -8.77 11.06
CA GLU A 297 13.86 -9.69 12.14
C GLU A 297 12.43 -9.49 12.64
N HIS A 298 12.01 -8.25 12.90
CA HIS A 298 10.64 -7.96 13.37
C HIS A 298 9.54 -8.40 12.39
N LYS A 299 9.86 -8.51 11.10
CA LYS A 299 8.94 -9.03 10.09
C LYS A 299 8.87 -10.56 10.11
N ILE A 300 9.97 -11.22 10.48
CA ILE A 300 9.99 -12.66 10.67
C ILE A 300 9.04 -13.08 11.80
N GLU A 301 9.04 -12.36 12.92
CA GLU A 301 8.09 -12.60 14.02
C GLU A 301 6.63 -12.47 13.56
N LEU A 302 6.33 -11.46 12.75
CA LEU A 302 5.01 -11.28 12.17
C LEU A 302 4.62 -12.44 11.23
N MET A 303 5.56 -12.92 10.41
CA MET A 303 5.33 -14.07 9.52
C MET A 303 5.06 -15.34 10.32
N ASN A 304 5.80 -15.60 11.39
CA ASN A 304 5.59 -16.75 12.27
C ASN A 304 4.19 -16.70 12.89
N SER A 305 3.80 -15.57 13.45
CA SER A 305 2.46 -15.39 14.01
C SER A 305 1.34 -15.60 12.97
N ASN A 306 1.56 -15.18 11.73
CA ASN A 306 0.61 -15.44 10.65
C ASN A 306 0.59 -16.90 10.23
N ALA A 307 1.76 -17.59 10.18
CA ALA A 307 1.83 -19.01 9.85
C ALA A 307 1.06 -19.85 10.89
N ASP A 308 1.27 -19.56 12.18
CA ASP A 308 0.56 -20.22 13.27
C ASP A 308 -0.96 -20.00 13.18
N ARG A 309 -1.40 -18.74 13.00
CA ARG A 309 -2.82 -18.38 12.87
C ARG A 309 -3.48 -19.08 11.68
N LEU A 310 -2.76 -19.24 10.58
CA LEU A 310 -3.27 -19.81 9.32
C LEU A 310 -3.03 -21.31 9.19
N GLY A 311 -2.38 -21.95 10.18
CA GLY A 311 -2.09 -23.37 10.16
C GLY A 311 -1.09 -23.78 9.06
N ALA A 312 -0.29 -22.85 8.54
CA ALA A 312 0.65 -23.07 7.44
C ALA A 312 1.95 -23.75 7.95
N SER A 313 1.90 -25.02 8.33
CA SER A 313 2.98 -25.74 9.00
C SER A 313 4.23 -26.00 8.15
N ILE A 314 4.10 -25.94 6.82
CA ILE A 314 5.23 -26.12 5.89
C ILE A 314 6.07 -24.86 5.71
N VAL A 315 5.61 -23.71 6.28
CA VAL A 315 6.30 -22.42 6.15
C VAL A 315 7.39 -22.32 7.22
N HIS A 316 8.63 -22.20 6.79
CA HIS A 316 9.80 -21.98 7.62
C HIS A 316 10.34 -20.58 7.35
N THR A 317 10.50 -19.78 8.38
CA THR A 317 10.95 -18.39 8.21
C THR A 317 12.44 -18.23 8.57
N LYS A 318 13.12 -17.30 7.90
CA LYS A 318 14.53 -17.02 8.17
C LYS A 318 14.86 -15.55 7.92
N VAL A 319 15.63 -14.95 8.84
CA VAL A 319 16.27 -13.65 8.58
C VAL A 319 17.38 -13.89 7.56
N GLN A 320 17.24 -13.35 6.35
CA GLN A 320 18.18 -13.59 5.26
C GLN A 320 18.18 -12.42 4.28
N ASP A 321 19.37 -11.92 3.96
CA ASP A 321 19.58 -10.99 2.87
C ASP A 321 19.48 -11.75 1.54
N ALA A 322 18.50 -11.40 0.70
CA ALA A 322 18.25 -12.07 -0.57
C ALA A 322 19.38 -11.88 -1.60
N THR A 323 20.25 -10.87 -1.43
CA THR A 323 21.46 -10.71 -2.24
C THR A 323 22.60 -11.65 -1.82
N LYS A 324 22.45 -12.36 -0.68
CA LYS A 324 23.48 -13.19 -0.06
C LYS A 324 22.90 -14.54 0.38
N LEU A 325 22.08 -15.17 -0.47
CA LEU A 325 21.55 -16.50 -0.18
C LEU A 325 22.69 -17.52 -0.05
N PRO A 326 22.61 -18.52 0.88
CA PRO A 326 23.66 -19.49 1.11
C PRO A 326 23.98 -20.33 -0.14
N ASP A 327 25.24 -20.65 -0.37
CA ASP A 327 25.66 -21.51 -1.48
C ASP A 327 25.12 -22.94 -1.35
N SER A 328 24.85 -23.40 -0.13
CA SER A 328 24.18 -24.69 0.12
C SER A 328 22.75 -24.77 -0.43
N TRP A 329 22.18 -23.65 -0.85
CA TRP A 329 20.87 -23.58 -1.49
C TRP A 329 20.95 -23.58 -3.02
N ASN A 330 22.13 -23.60 -3.61
CA ASN A 330 22.29 -23.65 -5.06
C ASN A 330 21.63 -24.92 -5.63
N SER A 331 20.80 -24.74 -6.67
CA SER A 331 20.02 -25.81 -7.33
C SER A 331 19.19 -26.66 -6.36
N TYR A 332 18.60 -26.05 -5.32
CA TYR A 332 17.90 -26.77 -4.26
C TYR A 332 16.38 -26.69 -4.34
N PHE A 333 15.81 -25.56 -4.83
CA PHE A 333 14.36 -25.29 -4.83
C PHE A 333 13.73 -25.61 -6.19
N ASP A 334 12.53 -26.15 -6.14
CA ASP A 334 11.73 -26.45 -7.34
C ASP A 334 11.16 -25.16 -7.92
N ARG A 335 10.78 -24.22 -7.02
CA ARG A 335 10.29 -22.87 -7.39
C ARG A 335 10.89 -21.81 -6.47
N VAL A 336 11.18 -20.67 -7.03
CA VAL A 336 11.71 -19.51 -6.30
C VAL A 336 10.89 -18.28 -6.66
N LEU A 337 10.35 -17.61 -5.66
CA LEU A 337 9.65 -16.34 -5.79
C LEU A 337 10.56 -15.20 -5.32
N VAL A 338 10.71 -14.21 -6.18
CA VAL A 338 11.30 -12.91 -5.87
C VAL A 338 10.20 -11.85 -6.00
N ASP A 339 9.42 -11.67 -4.92
CA ASP A 339 8.52 -10.51 -4.77
C ASP A 339 9.37 -9.33 -4.31
N ALA A 340 9.99 -8.66 -5.28
CA ALA A 340 11.11 -7.78 -5.04
C ALA A 340 10.74 -6.50 -4.24
N PRO A 341 11.63 -6.01 -3.38
CA PRO A 341 11.46 -4.68 -2.80
C PRO A 341 11.39 -3.65 -3.92
N CYS A 342 10.28 -2.89 -3.98
CA CYS A 342 10.00 -1.99 -5.09
C CYS A 342 9.48 -0.62 -4.63
N SER A 343 9.30 0.30 -5.57
CA SER A 343 8.77 1.63 -5.27
C SER A 343 7.31 1.60 -4.75
N GLY A 344 6.54 0.55 -5.06
CA GLY A 344 5.15 0.40 -4.61
C GLY A 344 4.18 1.36 -5.29
N LEU A 345 4.48 1.82 -6.49
CA LEU A 345 3.65 2.79 -7.22
C LEU A 345 2.34 2.20 -7.75
N GLY A 346 2.17 0.88 -7.67
CA GLY A 346 0.94 0.20 -8.07
C GLY A 346 -0.11 0.08 -6.95
N ILE A 347 0.26 0.36 -5.68
CA ILE A 347 -0.61 0.16 -4.50
C ILE A 347 -1.01 1.47 -3.79
N LEU A 348 -0.96 2.59 -4.50
CA LEU A 348 -1.16 3.93 -3.94
C LEU A 348 -2.61 4.18 -3.49
N GLN A 349 -3.58 3.39 -3.95
CA GLN A 349 -4.96 3.45 -3.46
C GLN A 349 -5.05 3.08 -1.97
N LYS A 350 -4.34 2.01 -1.56
CA LYS A 350 -4.31 1.48 -0.19
C LYS A 350 -3.26 2.16 0.69
N LYS A 351 -2.23 2.75 0.09
CA LYS A 351 -1.08 3.38 0.76
C LYS A 351 -0.94 4.85 0.35
N LEU A 352 -1.98 5.65 0.65
CA LEU A 352 -2.10 7.04 0.22
C LEU A 352 -0.90 7.94 0.56
N ASP A 353 -0.28 7.72 1.72
CA ASP A 353 0.88 8.48 2.18
C ASP A 353 2.16 8.15 1.42
N MET A 354 2.25 6.97 0.80
CA MET A 354 3.44 6.58 0.02
C MET A 354 3.70 7.53 -1.14
N ARG A 355 2.65 8.08 -1.79
CA ARG A 355 2.80 9.05 -2.87
C ARG A 355 3.61 10.28 -2.49
N TRP A 356 3.59 10.67 -1.19
CA TRP A 356 4.30 11.84 -0.67
C TRP A 356 5.66 11.53 -0.05
N ARG A 357 5.95 10.25 0.20
CA ARG A 357 7.19 9.78 0.82
C ARG A 357 8.24 9.41 -0.20
N LYS A 358 7.81 8.96 -1.36
CA LYS A 358 8.71 8.58 -2.44
C LYS A 358 9.23 9.81 -3.18
N GLN A 359 10.49 9.75 -3.59
CA GLN A 359 11.14 10.74 -4.45
C GLN A 359 11.51 10.07 -5.77
N GLU A 360 11.66 10.86 -6.82
CA GLU A 360 11.97 10.35 -8.16
C GLU A 360 13.28 9.54 -8.20
N SER A 361 14.24 9.84 -7.31
CA SER A 361 15.51 9.09 -7.18
C SER A 361 15.33 7.59 -6.98
N ILE A 362 14.21 7.16 -6.36
CA ILE A 362 13.94 5.75 -6.10
C ILE A 362 13.85 4.92 -7.39
N LEU A 363 13.49 5.56 -8.51
CA LEU A 363 13.39 4.92 -9.83
C LEU A 363 14.75 4.45 -10.39
N SER A 364 15.85 5.00 -9.86
CA SER A 364 17.21 4.60 -10.22
C SER A 364 17.92 3.81 -9.11
N GLU A 365 17.43 3.88 -7.88
CA GLU A 365 18.05 3.21 -6.72
C GLU A 365 17.66 1.74 -6.61
N LEU A 366 16.40 1.39 -6.95
CA LEU A 366 15.87 0.04 -6.76
C LEU A 366 16.25 -0.97 -7.85
N PRO A 367 16.28 -0.65 -9.15
CA PRO A 367 16.56 -1.64 -10.19
C PRO A 367 17.86 -2.41 -10.00
N PRO A 368 19.01 -1.79 -9.62
CA PRO A 368 20.23 -2.54 -9.36
C PRO A 368 20.10 -3.55 -8.21
N LEU A 369 19.36 -3.21 -7.14
CA LEU A 369 19.11 -4.11 -6.03
C LEU A 369 18.21 -5.28 -6.46
N GLN A 370 17.17 -4.99 -7.23
CA GLN A 370 16.22 -5.99 -7.74
C GLN A 370 16.93 -6.99 -8.63
N LEU A 371 17.79 -6.52 -9.54
CA LEU A 371 18.61 -7.37 -10.40
C LEU A 371 19.56 -8.25 -9.58
N ALA A 372 20.25 -7.70 -8.59
CA ALA A 372 21.16 -8.45 -7.73
C ALA A 372 20.43 -9.56 -6.92
N ILE A 373 19.21 -9.28 -6.43
CA ILE A 373 18.37 -10.27 -5.77
C ILE A 373 17.97 -11.36 -6.77
N LEU A 374 17.52 -10.99 -7.97
CA LEU A 374 17.06 -11.92 -8.97
C LEU A 374 18.19 -12.85 -9.45
N GLU A 375 19.40 -12.30 -9.71
CA GLU A 375 20.60 -13.06 -10.08
C GLU A 375 20.99 -14.06 -8.98
N ARG A 376 20.95 -13.65 -7.71
CA ARG A 376 21.27 -14.57 -6.60
C ARG A 376 20.20 -15.62 -6.39
N ALA A 377 18.93 -15.29 -6.51
CA ALA A 377 17.81 -16.21 -6.42
C ALA A 377 17.86 -17.27 -7.54
N ALA A 378 18.23 -16.89 -8.75
CA ALA A 378 18.37 -17.79 -9.90
C ALA A 378 19.31 -18.97 -9.64
N MET A 379 20.41 -18.75 -8.90
CA MET A 379 21.34 -19.82 -8.54
C MET A 379 20.72 -20.92 -7.67
N THR A 380 19.65 -20.58 -6.93
CA THR A 380 18.98 -21.52 -6.01
C THR A 380 17.94 -22.41 -6.70
N VAL A 381 17.57 -22.07 -7.94
CA VAL A 381 16.58 -22.79 -8.73
C VAL A 381 17.19 -24.09 -9.27
N LYS A 382 16.51 -25.21 -9.11
CA LYS A 382 16.88 -26.48 -9.74
C LYS A 382 16.87 -26.39 -11.26
N GLU A 383 17.56 -27.30 -11.93
CA GLU A 383 17.36 -27.54 -13.36
C GLU A 383 15.89 -27.89 -13.61
N LYS A 384 15.29 -27.33 -14.64
CA LYS A 384 13.84 -27.38 -14.98
C LYS A 384 12.92 -26.75 -13.95
N GLY A 385 13.46 -26.19 -12.87
CA GLY A 385 12.71 -25.41 -11.88
C GLY A 385 12.29 -24.03 -12.39
N TYR A 386 11.54 -23.31 -11.57
CA TYR A 386 10.93 -22.06 -11.95
C TYR A 386 11.39 -20.90 -11.08
N LEU A 387 11.64 -19.77 -11.72
CA LEU A 387 11.92 -18.48 -11.08
C LEU A 387 10.81 -17.51 -11.42
N ILE A 388 10.18 -16.96 -10.39
CA ILE A 388 9.11 -15.99 -10.54
C ILE A 388 9.60 -14.65 -10.00
N TYR A 389 9.49 -13.60 -10.82
CA TYR A 389 9.77 -12.23 -10.41
C TYR A 389 8.47 -11.44 -10.38
N SER A 390 8.25 -10.68 -9.31
CA SER A 390 7.11 -9.80 -9.16
C SER A 390 7.43 -8.52 -8.42
N THR A 391 6.67 -7.47 -8.70
CA THR A 391 6.70 -6.18 -8.01
C THR A 391 5.29 -5.62 -7.86
N CYS A 392 5.07 -4.77 -6.86
CA CYS A 392 3.83 -4.00 -6.73
C CYS A 392 3.99 -2.57 -7.28
N THR A 393 4.65 -2.42 -8.43
CA THR A 393 4.87 -1.13 -9.09
C THR A 393 4.54 -1.19 -10.58
N LEU A 394 4.22 -0.02 -11.13
CA LEU A 394 3.96 0.16 -12.57
C LEU A 394 5.18 0.75 -13.32
N ASN A 395 6.33 0.86 -12.67
CA ASN A 395 7.52 1.44 -13.25
C ASN A 395 8.26 0.44 -14.15
N TYR A 396 8.34 0.72 -15.43
CA TYR A 396 9.02 -0.10 -16.44
C TYR A 396 10.48 -0.45 -16.05
N LYS A 397 11.21 0.49 -15.44
CA LYS A 397 12.61 0.28 -15.02
C LYS A 397 12.77 -0.77 -13.91
N GLU A 398 11.75 -0.95 -13.08
CA GLU A 398 11.76 -1.95 -12.00
C GLU A 398 11.20 -3.31 -12.47
N ASN A 399 10.55 -3.34 -13.62
CA ASN A 399 9.81 -4.46 -14.17
C ASN A 399 10.53 -5.07 -15.37
N GLU A 400 10.16 -4.65 -16.58
CA GLU A 400 10.63 -5.21 -17.82
C GLU A 400 12.16 -5.05 -17.98
N GLU A 401 12.73 -3.87 -17.67
CA GLU A 401 14.18 -3.64 -17.79
C GLU A 401 15.00 -4.56 -16.87
N VAL A 402 14.52 -4.86 -15.65
CA VAL A 402 15.20 -5.80 -14.74
C VAL A 402 15.19 -7.20 -15.32
N VAL A 403 14.05 -7.67 -15.83
CA VAL A 403 13.91 -9.00 -16.43
C VAL A 403 14.75 -9.12 -17.69
N GLU A 404 14.73 -8.12 -18.55
CA GLU A 404 15.54 -8.08 -19.79
C GLU A 404 17.05 -8.11 -19.47
N ALA A 405 17.51 -7.30 -18.51
CA ALA A 405 18.89 -7.30 -18.06
C ALA A 405 19.32 -8.66 -17.46
N PHE A 406 18.42 -9.29 -16.71
CA PHE A 406 18.64 -10.64 -16.18
C PHE A 406 18.81 -11.67 -17.31
N LEU A 407 17.88 -11.73 -18.26
CA LEU A 407 17.89 -12.70 -19.37
C LEU A 407 19.06 -12.46 -20.35
N GLN A 408 19.61 -11.25 -20.44
CA GLN A 408 20.83 -11.00 -21.20
C GLN A 408 22.05 -11.73 -20.61
N LYS A 409 22.12 -11.86 -19.28
CA LYS A 409 23.22 -12.50 -18.56
C LYS A 409 22.99 -14.00 -18.32
N HIS A 410 21.76 -14.41 -18.10
CA HIS A 410 21.36 -15.76 -17.70
C HIS A 410 20.63 -16.48 -18.82
N LYS A 411 21.41 -17.00 -19.80
CA LYS A 411 20.87 -17.69 -20.99
C LYS A 411 20.28 -19.05 -20.67
N GLU A 412 20.52 -19.57 -19.48
CA GLU A 412 19.92 -20.80 -18.94
C GLU A 412 18.46 -20.59 -18.47
N PHE A 413 17.93 -19.36 -18.50
CA PHE A 413 16.54 -19.07 -18.22
C PHE A 413 15.78 -18.58 -19.46
N SER A 414 14.52 -18.98 -19.57
CA SER A 414 13.57 -18.48 -20.56
C SER A 414 12.24 -18.14 -19.94
N ILE A 415 11.56 -17.10 -20.45
CA ILE A 415 10.19 -16.78 -20.08
C ILE A 415 9.27 -17.90 -20.54
N ILE A 416 8.33 -18.30 -19.69
CA ILE A 416 7.29 -19.29 -20.04
C ILE A 416 5.98 -18.57 -20.30
N PRO A 417 5.23 -19.00 -21.33
CA PRO A 417 3.88 -18.51 -21.52
C PRO A 417 3.02 -18.74 -20.29
N VAL A 418 2.12 -17.82 -20.04
CA VAL A 418 1.13 -17.96 -18.97
C VAL A 418 0.13 -19.04 -19.35
N ALA A 419 -0.29 -19.85 -18.40
CA ALA A 419 -1.27 -20.91 -18.62
C ALA A 419 -2.59 -20.36 -19.19
N ASP A 420 -3.28 -21.15 -20.02
CA ASP A 420 -4.49 -20.71 -20.73
C ASP A 420 -5.65 -20.37 -19.79
N ASP A 421 -5.70 -20.97 -18.62
CA ASP A 421 -6.70 -20.74 -17.56
C ASP A 421 -6.34 -19.57 -16.64
N PHE A 422 -5.13 -18.99 -16.77
CA PHE A 422 -4.77 -17.82 -15.98
C PHE A 422 -5.56 -16.58 -16.44
N PRO A 423 -6.14 -15.79 -15.52
CA PRO A 423 -7.11 -14.73 -15.88
C PRO A 423 -6.49 -13.55 -16.62
N LEU A 424 -5.17 -13.39 -16.53
CA LEU A 424 -4.44 -12.31 -17.21
C LEU A 424 -3.63 -12.90 -18.37
N LYS A 425 -3.69 -12.26 -19.51
CA LYS A 425 -3.00 -12.71 -20.72
C LYS A 425 -1.85 -11.78 -21.07
N SER A 426 -0.78 -12.34 -21.63
CA SER A 426 0.33 -11.61 -22.16
C SER A 426 1.00 -12.37 -23.31
N ASN A 427 1.25 -11.70 -24.41
CA ASN A 427 1.96 -12.27 -25.55
C ASN A 427 3.46 -12.45 -25.28
N SER A 428 4.05 -11.63 -24.40
CA SER A 428 5.47 -11.72 -24.00
C SER A 428 5.72 -12.68 -22.84
N GLY A 429 4.66 -13.13 -22.16
CA GLY A 429 4.74 -13.84 -20.87
C GLY A 429 5.03 -12.93 -19.66
N MET A 430 5.31 -11.64 -19.87
CA MET A 430 5.36 -10.63 -18.83
C MET A 430 3.99 -10.00 -18.64
N ILE A 431 3.47 -9.97 -17.42
CA ILE A 431 2.13 -9.47 -17.11
C ILE A 431 2.27 -8.21 -16.26
N THR A 432 1.61 -7.14 -16.71
CA THR A 432 1.42 -5.92 -15.91
C THR A 432 -0.07 -5.71 -15.71
N THR A 433 -0.55 -5.68 -14.45
CA THR A 433 -1.93 -5.32 -14.16
C THR A 433 -2.08 -3.81 -14.22
N TYR A 434 -3.08 -3.34 -14.94
CA TYR A 434 -3.40 -1.91 -15.01
C TYR A 434 -4.68 -1.64 -14.20
N PRO A 435 -4.58 -1.01 -13.02
CA PRO A 435 -5.66 -0.94 -12.03
C PRO A 435 -7.04 -0.53 -12.55
N PRO A 436 -7.18 0.53 -13.39
CA PRO A 436 -8.49 0.93 -13.90
C PRO A 436 -9.22 -0.12 -14.75
N THR A 437 -8.47 -0.98 -15.45
CA THR A 437 -9.04 -2.02 -16.32
C THR A 437 -9.21 -3.34 -15.58
N ASP A 438 -8.20 -3.70 -14.76
CA ASP A 438 -8.12 -5.03 -14.13
C ASP A 438 -8.79 -5.06 -12.75
N ASP A 439 -9.20 -3.89 -12.23
CA ASP A 439 -9.90 -3.72 -10.96
C ASP A 439 -9.15 -4.36 -9.76
N MET A 440 -7.83 -4.20 -9.74
CA MET A 440 -6.93 -4.67 -8.69
C MET A 440 -5.69 -3.78 -8.62
N ASP A 441 -4.82 -3.97 -7.62
CA ASP A 441 -3.57 -3.24 -7.49
C ASP A 441 -2.67 -3.41 -8.73
N GLY A 442 -1.84 -2.39 -9.02
CA GLY A 442 -0.86 -2.43 -10.10
C GLY A 442 0.34 -3.32 -9.72
N PHE A 443 0.47 -4.44 -10.40
CA PHE A 443 1.54 -5.41 -10.23
C PHE A 443 2.20 -5.73 -11.56
N PHE A 444 3.46 -6.09 -11.48
CA PHE A 444 4.17 -6.79 -12.54
C PHE A 444 4.52 -8.20 -12.09
N MET A 445 4.44 -9.16 -12.99
CA MET A 445 4.82 -10.55 -12.71
C MET A 445 5.26 -11.29 -13.97
N VAL A 446 6.27 -12.13 -13.83
CA VAL A 446 6.79 -13.00 -14.89
C VAL A 446 7.26 -14.31 -14.31
N LYS A 447 7.05 -15.39 -15.06
CA LYS A 447 7.52 -16.74 -14.74
C LYS A 447 8.58 -17.17 -15.76
N MET A 448 9.73 -17.59 -15.26
CA MET A 448 10.85 -18.06 -16.04
C MET A 448 11.19 -19.51 -15.65
N GLN A 449 11.67 -20.29 -16.58
CA GLN A 449 12.15 -21.65 -16.32
C GLN A 449 13.66 -21.73 -16.54
N ARG A 450 14.35 -22.42 -15.66
CA ARG A 450 15.73 -22.81 -15.87
C ARG A 450 15.76 -24.02 -16.81
N ILE A 451 16.39 -23.83 -18.00
CA ILE A 451 16.40 -24.84 -19.09
C ILE A 451 17.57 -25.81 -18.95
N SER A 452 18.68 -25.35 -18.37
CA SER A 452 19.93 -26.14 -18.19
C SER A 452 20.66 -25.74 -16.90
#